data_a7d020dcee1a47e731f8fcabb709e343
#
_entry.id   a7d020dcee1a47e731f8fcabb709e343
#
_cell.length_a   1.000
_cell.length_b   1.000
_cell.length_c   1.000
_cell.angle_alpha   90.00
_cell.angle_beta   90.00
_cell.angle_gamma   90.00
#
_symmetry.space_group_name_H-M   'P 1'
#
loop_
_entity.id
_entity.type
_entity.pdbx_description
1 polymer ?
#
loop_
_entity_poly.entity_id
_entity_poly.type
_entity_poly.pdbx_seq_one_letter_code
_entity_poly.pdbx_strand_id
1 'polypeptide(L)'
;MTEKKKDIEIALQERIKELNCLYGMARLAEQHHDSMENFLMHLVDFLPLSWRYAEIACARILFQGEIFDSRKFNWTEWRQSEQIRIGGEAVGEVMIIYMEERPKADDGPFLKEERALLEGIAQRIGEIALRIMAEKELQENNRQLLLERKALKDANAALRVVLSNIEDEKKRIYENFHLNIEKVVMPVIHALTPGIEKSKQKYMDMLKTNLEEITSPFTSRIFNHYRTLTPTEVDICNMIRNGLRTKEIARLRSVSPATISRHREHIRRKLKIANEQINLTTYLQSLPAQDTTSTYNGVRS
;
A
#
# COMPACT_ATOMS: atom_id res chain seq x y z
N MET A 1 52.58 24.46 -43.26
CA MET A 1 51.34 23.60 -43.39
C MET A 1 51.44 22.25 -42.69
N THR A 2 52.64 21.76 -42.40
CA THR A 2 52.86 20.42 -41.76
C THR A 2 52.56 20.37 -40.24
N GLU A 3 52.88 21.40 -39.47
CA GLU A 3 52.74 21.46 -38.03
C GLU A 3 51.24 21.45 -37.62
N LYS A 4 50.41 22.31 -38.20
CA LYS A 4 48.97 22.41 -37.97
C LYS A 4 48.18 21.12 -38.30
N LYS A 5 48.73 20.33 -39.28
CA LYS A 5 48.12 19.02 -39.62
C LYS A 5 48.47 17.97 -38.58
N LYS A 6 49.64 18.02 -37.97
CA LYS A 6 50.10 17.12 -36.92
C LYS A 6 49.34 17.37 -35.59
N ASP A 7 49.11 18.66 -35.30
CA ASP A 7 48.30 19.02 -34.10
C ASP A 7 46.85 18.54 -34.20
N ILE A 8 46.24 18.66 -35.40
CA ILE A 8 44.87 18.16 -35.64
C ILE A 8 44.82 16.62 -35.54
N GLU A 9 45.84 15.94 -36.03
CA GLU A 9 45.92 14.47 -35.99
C GLU A 9 46.08 13.95 -34.56
N ILE A 10 46.89 14.61 -33.73
CA ILE A 10 47.02 14.31 -32.28
C ILE A 10 45.72 14.57 -31.56
N ALA A 11 45.06 15.71 -31.75
CA ALA A 11 43.79 16.03 -31.14
C ALA A 11 42.68 15.04 -31.52
N LEU A 12 42.68 14.57 -32.79
CA LEU A 12 41.72 13.56 -33.23
C LEU A 12 41.97 12.19 -32.56
N GLN A 13 43.25 11.81 -32.43
CA GLN A 13 43.58 10.54 -31.72
C GLN A 13 43.17 10.57 -30.25
N GLU A 14 43.41 11.66 -29.53
CA GLU A 14 42.97 11.80 -28.14
C GLU A 14 41.44 11.76 -28.03
N ARG A 15 40.71 12.38 -28.96
CA ARG A 15 39.24 12.30 -28.99
C ARG A 15 38.71 10.89 -29.25
N ILE A 16 39.38 10.10 -30.08
CA ILE A 16 39.08 8.69 -30.34
C ILE A 16 39.30 7.85 -29.05
N LYS A 17 40.39 8.09 -28.32
CA LYS A 17 40.66 7.41 -27.04
C LYS A 17 39.60 7.73 -25.99
N GLU A 18 39.23 9.01 -25.85
CA GLU A 18 38.15 9.46 -24.96
C GLU A 18 36.84 8.71 -25.25
N LEU A 19 36.42 8.71 -26.54
CA LEU A 19 35.20 8.01 -26.95
C LEU A 19 35.27 6.51 -26.69
N ASN A 20 36.39 5.86 -26.96
CA ASN A 20 36.58 4.43 -26.69
C ASN A 20 36.53 4.11 -25.20
N CYS A 21 37.10 5.01 -24.36
CA CYS A 21 37.04 4.89 -22.93
C CYS A 21 35.58 4.94 -22.40
N LEU A 22 34.84 5.97 -22.79
CA LEU A 22 33.45 6.14 -22.38
C LEU A 22 32.56 5.01 -22.89
N TYR A 23 32.80 4.54 -24.12
CA TYR A 23 32.06 3.41 -24.68
C TYR A 23 32.38 2.08 -23.95
N GLY A 24 33.67 1.86 -23.64
CA GLY A 24 34.11 0.71 -22.85
C GLY A 24 33.49 0.68 -21.44
N MET A 25 33.47 1.86 -20.78
CA MET A 25 32.79 2.01 -19.49
C MET A 25 31.31 1.66 -19.58
N ALA A 26 30.59 2.18 -20.59
CA ALA A 26 29.17 1.90 -20.77
C ALA A 26 28.91 0.39 -20.93
N ARG A 27 29.75 -0.27 -21.75
CA ARG A 27 29.68 -1.74 -21.94
C ARG A 27 29.95 -2.52 -20.66
N LEU A 28 30.97 -2.10 -19.88
CA LEU A 28 31.24 -2.74 -18.57
C LEU A 28 30.09 -2.56 -17.59
N ALA A 29 29.47 -1.36 -17.58
CA ALA A 29 28.32 -1.09 -16.75
C ALA A 29 27.08 -1.92 -17.12
N GLU A 30 26.89 -2.21 -18.41
CA GLU A 30 25.82 -3.13 -18.86
C GLU A 30 26.10 -4.59 -18.47
N GLN A 31 27.36 -5.01 -18.59
CA GLN A 31 27.76 -6.39 -18.25
C GLN A 31 27.70 -6.69 -16.76
N HIS A 32 27.92 -5.68 -15.92
CA HIS A 32 27.96 -5.78 -14.46
C HIS A 32 26.92 -4.87 -13.79
N HIS A 33 25.73 -4.76 -14.39
CA HIS A 33 24.66 -3.88 -13.94
C HIS A 33 24.09 -4.23 -12.56
N ASP A 34 24.34 -5.44 -12.08
CA ASP A 34 23.86 -6.00 -10.81
C ASP A 34 24.83 -5.78 -9.63
N SER A 35 26.10 -5.41 -9.92
CA SER A 35 27.14 -5.28 -8.89
C SER A 35 28.11 -4.13 -9.20
N MET A 36 28.05 -3.12 -8.34
CA MET A 36 29.01 -2.00 -8.40
C MET A 36 30.46 -2.46 -8.19
N GLU A 37 30.67 -3.42 -7.31
CA GLU A 37 31.99 -4.01 -7.02
C GLU A 37 32.59 -4.65 -8.27
N ASN A 38 31.83 -5.52 -8.96
CA ASN A 38 32.27 -6.17 -10.20
C ASN A 38 32.53 -5.15 -11.31
N PHE A 39 31.68 -4.13 -11.42
CA PHE A 39 31.90 -3.04 -12.38
C PHE A 39 33.23 -2.33 -12.11
N LEU A 40 33.50 -1.90 -10.87
CA LEU A 40 34.72 -1.18 -10.50
C LEU A 40 35.97 -2.03 -10.64
N MET A 41 35.90 -3.33 -10.29
CA MET A 41 36.98 -4.28 -10.44
C MET A 41 37.45 -4.41 -11.89
N HIS A 42 36.51 -4.47 -12.83
CA HIS A 42 36.86 -4.55 -14.26
C HIS A 42 37.25 -3.17 -14.85
N LEU A 43 36.60 -2.12 -14.35
CA LEU A 43 36.88 -0.77 -14.79
C LEU A 43 38.32 -0.33 -14.46
N VAL A 44 38.80 -0.62 -13.25
CA VAL A 44 40.14 -0.22 -12.80
C VAL A 44 41.25 -0.81 -13.69
N ASP A 45 41.09 -2.02 -14.19
CA ASP A 45 42.01 -2.65 -15.16
C ASP A 45 41.87 -2.06 -16.58
N PHE A 46 40.72 -1.53 -16.93
CA PHE A 46 40.42 -0.97 -18.25
C PHE A 46 40.92 0.47 -18.40
N LEU A 47 40.86 1.31 -17.35
CA LEU A 47 41.18 2.74 -17.42
C LEU A 47 42.56 3.05 -17.95
N PRO A 48 43.67 2.39 -17.51
CA PRO A 48 45.03 2.70 -17.96
C PRO A 48 45.20 2.64 -19.48
N LEU A 49 44.41 1.82 -20.17
CA LEU A 49 44.50 1.63 -21.63
C LEU A 49 44.17 2.89 -22.44
N SER A 50 43.50 3.85 -21.80
CA SER A 50 43.07 5.10 -22.43
C SER A 50 44.08 6.25 -22.26
N TRP A 51 45.13 6.06 -21.46
CA TRP A 51 46.16 7.06 -21.24
C TRP A 51 47.29 7.00 -22.29
N ARG A 52 47.99 8.08 -22.40
CA ARG A 52 49.10 8.24 -23.41
C ARG A 52 50.15 7.16 -23.23
N TYR A 53 50.53 6.86 -22.03
CA TYR A 53 51.57 5.86 -21.70
C TYR A 53 50.93 4.65 -20.99
N ALA A 54 50.01 3.98 -21.70
CA ALA A 54 49.24 2.86 -21.17
C ALA A 54 50.10 1.72 -20.59
N GLU A 55 51.32 1.52 -21.12
CA GLU A 55 52.26 0.48 -20.71
C GLU A 55 52.81 0.67 -19.28
N ILE A 56 52.85 1.91 -18.80
CA ILE A 56 53.30 2.28 -17.45
C ILE A 56 52.19 2.90 -16.58
N ALA A 57 50.98 3.01 -17.11
CA ALA A 57 49.86 3.52 -16.38
C ALA A 57 49.25 2.43 -15.48
N CYS A 58 48.88 2.82 -14.28
CA CYS A 58 48.04 2.03 -13.39
C CYS A 58 46.93 2.90 -12.81
N ALA A 59 45.88 2.27 -12.32
CA ALA A 59 44.71 2.95 -11.78
C ALA A 59 44.37 2.47 -10.39
N ARG A 60 43.76 3.34 -9.59
CA ARG A 60 43.09 3.05 -8.32
C ARG A 60 41.76 3.74 -8.32
N ILE A 61 40.75 3.02 -7.82
CA ILE A 61 39.42 3.58 -7.52
C ILE A 61 39.18 3.34 -6.05
N LEU A 62 38.95 4.41 -5.28
CA LEU A 62 38.40 4.37 -3.95
C LEU A 62 36.91 4.65 -4.07
N PHE A 63 36.06 3.77 -3.55
CA PHE A 63 34.60 3.96 -3.61
C PHE A 63 33.96 3.44 -2.32
N GLN A 64 33.26 4.32 -1.60
CA GLN A 64 32.58 4.01 -0.32
C GLN A 64 33.50 3.32 0.73
N GLY A 65 34.80 3.63 0.71
CA GLY A 65 35.79 3.06 1.64
C GLY A 65 36.48 1.80 1.12
N GLU A 66 36.03 1.22 0.01
CA GLU A 66 36.67 0.08 -0.64
C GLU A 66 37.68 0.54 -1.69
N ILE A 67 38.78 -0.19 -1.85
CA ILE A 67 39.88 0.12 -2.76
C ILE A 67 39.96 -0.93 -3.85
N PHE A 68 39.95 -0.47 -5.11
CA PHE A 68 40.14 -1.29 -6.30
C PHE A 68 41.42 -0.85 -6.98
N ASP A 69 42.36 -1.76 -7.12
CA ASP A 69 43.67 -1.51 -7.77
C ASP A 69 43.80 -2.31 -9.07
N SER A 70 44.35 -1.70 -10.11
CA SER A 70 44.71 -2.43 -11.30
C SER A 70 45.87 -3.40 -11.06
N ARG A 71 45.96 -4.45 -11.87
CA ARG A 71 46.89 -5.60 -11.69
C ARG A 71 48.35 -5.25 -11.47
N LYS A 72 48.83 -4.09 -11.93
CA LYS A 72 50.21 -3.64 -11.81
C LYS A 72 50.31 -2.34 -11.00
N PHE A 73 49.47 -2.20 -9.99
CA PHE A 73 49.45 -0.97 -9.21
C PHE A 73 50.76 -0.76 -8.44
N ASN A 74 51.33 0.43 -8.58
CA ASN A 74 52.47 0.90 -7.80
C ASN A 74 52.31 2.40 -7.51
N TRP A 75 52.66 2.82 -6.33
CA TRP A 75 52.48 4.19 -5.88
C TRP A 75 53.69 5.06 -6.28
N THR A 76 53.42 6.14 -7.00
CA THR A 76 54.44 7.15 -7.38
C THR A 76 53.91 8.57 -7.16
N GLU A 77 54.77 9.58 -7.32
CA GLU A 77 54.39 11.00 -7.28
C GLU A 77 53.68 11.47 -8.55
N TRP A 78 53.86 10.77 -9.68
CA TRP A 78 53.28 11.12 -10.98
C TRP A 78 51.86 10.59 -11.09
N ARG A 79 50.93 11.34 -10.46
CA ARG A 79 49.52 10.95 -10.38
C ARG A 79 48.58 12.11 -10.64
N GLN A 80 47.40 11.78 -11.16
CA GLN A 80 46.25 12.67 -11.19
C GLN A 80 45.04 11.94 -10.58
N SER A 81 44.17 12.69 -9.93
CA SER A 81 42.99 12.14 -9.31
C SER A 81 41.78 13.05 -9.44
N GLU A 82 40.59 12.47 -9.38
CA GLU A 82 39.33 13.20 -9.41
C GLU A 82 38.30 12.55 -8.47
N GLN A 83 37.46 13.38 -7.84
CA GLN A 83 36.47 12.92 -6.91
C GLN A 83 35.25 12.34 -7.61
N ILE A 84 34.84 11.16 -7.18
CA ILE A 84 33.56 10.54 -7.58
C ILE A 84 32.45 11.10 -6.69
N ARG A 85 31.41 11.70 -7.31
CA ARG A 85 30.30 12.32 -6.61
C ARG A 85 28.97 11.67 -6.97
N ILE A 86 28.12 11.46 -5.94
CA ILE A 86 26.72 11.03 -6.10
C ILE A 86 25.84 12.09 -5.46
N GLY A 87 24.93 12.71 -6.22
CA GLY A 87 24.05 13.75 -5.69
C GLY A 87 24.78 14.99 -5.13
N GLY A 88 26.03 15.23 -5.56
CA GLY A 88 26.88 16.32 -5.07
C GLY A 88 27.80 15.93 -3.91
N GLU A 89 27.57 14.82 -3.25
CA GLU A 89 28.43 14.31 -2.17
C GLU A 89 29.59 13.49 -2.71
N ALA A 90 30.80 13.69 -2.16
CA ALA A 90 31.98 12.91 -2.53
C ALA A 90 31.89 11.53 -1.88
N VAL A 91 31.85 10.48 -2.70
CA VAL A 91 31.73 9.08 -2.26
C VAL A 91 32.98 8.27 -2.53
N GLY A 92 33.95 8.86 -3.25
CA GLY A 92 35.18 8.19 -3.63
C GLY A 92 36.10 9.05 -4.46
N GLU A 93 37.13 8.44 -5.01
CA GLU A 93 38.14 9.05 -5.84
C GLU A 93 38.62 8.06 -6.89
N VAL A 94 38.87 8.53 -8.09
CA VAL A 94 39.55 7.76 -9.15
C VAL A 94 40.90 8.38 -9.41
N MET A 95 41.92 7.53 -9.51
CA MET A 95 43.32 7.95 -9.72
C MET A 95 43.96 7.19 -10.88
N ILE A 96 44.78 7.89 -11.63
CA ILE A 96 45.72 7.31 -12.61
C ILE A 96 47.14 7.70 -12.22
N ILE A 97 48.03 6.74 -12.26
CA ILE A 97 49.40 6.88 -11.82
C ILE A 97 50.34 6.35 -12.92
N TYR A 98 51.37 7.11 -13.27
CA TYR A 98 52.46 6.60 -14.09
C TYR A 98 53.57 6.01 -13.21
N MET A 99 53.99 4.79 -13.48
CA MET A 99 55.01 4.08 -12.72
C MET A 99 56.41 4.57 -12.94
N GLU A 100 56.62 5.35 -14.02
CA GLU A 100 57.91 5.89 -14.39
C GLU A 100 57.80 7.39 -14.75
N GLU A 101 58.86 8.15 -14.56
CA GLU A 101 58.97 9.55 -14.98
C GLU A 101 58.78 9.70 -16.48
N ARG A 102 57.99 10.69 -16.89
CA ARG A 102 57.79 11.08 -18.29
C ARG A 102 58.02 12.58 -18.46
N PRO A 103 58.31 13.02 -19.68
CA PRO A 103 58.48 14.45 -19.95
C PRO A 103 57.30 15.27 -19.47
N LYS A 104 57.57 16.45 -18.91
CA LYS A 104 56.53 17.38 -18.47
C LYS A 104 55.64 17.77 -19.64
N ALA A 105 54.34 17.73 -19.37
CA ALA A 105 53.25 18.16 -20.24
C ALA A 105 52.43 19.29 -19.54
N ASP A 106 51.12 19.29 -19.66
CA ASP A 106 50.24 20.35 -19.13
C ASP A 106 50.05 20.26 -17.61
N ASP A 107 49.85 19.02 -17.09
CA ASP A 107 49.67 18.73 -15.66
C ASP A 107 50.66 17.65 -15.21
N GLY A 108 51.88 18.07 -14.88
CA GLY A 108 52.99 17.16 -14.67
C GLY A 108 53.31 16.37 -15.94
N PRO A 109 53.29 15.03 -15.95
CA PRO A 109 53.49 14.24 -17.16
C PRO A 109 52.20 14.03 -17.99
N PHE A 110 51.03 14.53 -17.50
CA PHE A 110 49.72 14.32 -18.11
C PHE A 110 49.31 15.44 -19.07
N LEU A 111 48.50 15.10 -20.08
CA LEU A 111 47.91 16.05 -20.99
C LEU A 111 46.65 16.68 -20.35
N LYS A 112 46.28 17.88 -20.83
CA LYS A 112 45.03 18.54 -20.45
C LYS A 112 43.78 17.71 -20.81
N GLU A 113 43.83 17.02 -21.93
CA GLU A 113 42.79 16.12 -22.41
C GLU A 113 42.62 14.90 -21.48
N GLU A 114 43.72 14.37 -20.94
CA GLU A 114 43.69 13.27 -19.96
C GLU A 114 43.04 13.71 -18.64
N ARG A 115 43.26 14.96 -18.22
CA ARG A 115 42.60 15.57 -17.07
C ARG A 115 41.08 15.65 -17.27
N ALA A 116 40.65 16.17 -18.42
CA ALA A 116 39.25 16.28 -18.77
C ALA A 116 38.56 14.88 -18.89
N LEU A 117 39.33 13.91 -19.43
CA LEU A 117 38.83 12.52 -19.48
C LEU A 117 38.62 11.94 -18.07
N LEU A 118 39.55 12.17 -17.13
CA LEU A 118 39.43 11.68 -15.74
C LEU A 118 38.22 12.30 -15.03
N GLU A 119 37.97 13.61 -15.24
CA GLU A 119 36.78 14.29 -14.74
C GLU A 119 35.48 13.64 -15.26
N GLY A 120 35.45 13.38 -16.60
CA GLY A 120 34.30 12.69 -17.22
C GLY A 120 34.09 11.26 -16.70
N ILE A 121 35.18 10.53 -16.46
CA ILE A 121 35.17 9.18 -15.89
C ILE A 121 34.58 9.23 -14.46
N ALA A 122 35.08 10.11 -13.61
CA ALA A 122 34.61 10.26 -12.23
C ALA A 122 33.11 10.57 -12.15
N GLN A 123 32.66 11.52 -13.01
CA GLN A 123 31.24 11.82 -13.14
C GLN A 123 30.43 10.58 -13.56
N ARG A 124 30.91 9.88 -14.57
CA ARG A 124 30.21 8.71 -15.13
C ARG A 124 30.14 7.55 -14.13
N ILE A 125 31.20 7.33 -13.34
CA ILE A 125 31.14 6.35 -12.22
C ILE A 125 30.03 6.71 -11.24
N GLY A 126 29.90 7.98 -10.87
CA GLY A 126 28.85 8.46 -9.99
C GLY A 126 27.42 8.22 -10.55
N GLU A 127 27.22 8.50 -11.84
CA GLU A 127 25.93 8.25 -12.52
C GLU A 127 25.58 6.76 -12.57
N ILE A 128 26.55 5.90 -12.90
CA ILE A 128 26.38 4.44 -12.94
C ILE A 128 26.08 3.90 -11.53
N ALA A 129 26.82 4.37 -10.53
CA ALA A 129 26.61 3.98 -9.14
C ALA A 129 25.19 4.33 -8.67
N LEU A 130 24.74 5.55 -8.95
CA LEU A 130 23.37 5.98 -8.59
C LEU A 130 22.32 5.08 -9.24
N ARG A 131 22.50 4.72 -10.52
CA ARG A 131 21.59 3.82 -11.23
C ARG A 131 21.56 2.44 -10.61
N ILE A 132 22.71 1.80 -10.37
CA ILE A 132 22.80 0.45 -9.78
C ILE A 132 22.17 0.42 -8.38
N MET A 133 22.41 1.45 -7.56
CA MET A 133 21.83 1.57 -6.23
C MET A 133 20.31 1.70 -6.29
N ALA A 134 19.79 2.55 -7.16
CA ALA A 134 18.35 2.75 -7.34
C ALA A 134 17.64 1.50 -7.86
N GLU A 135 18.24 0.78 -8.81
CA GLU A 135 17.72 -0.49 -9.33
C GLU A 135 17.65 -1.56 -8.24
N LYS A 136 18.69 -1.66 -7.41
CA LYS A 136 18.72 -2.61 -6.27
C LYS A 136 17.66 -2.30 -5.21
N GLU A 137 17.51 -1.02 -4.86
CA GLU A 137 16.48 -0.57 -3.92
C GLU A 137 15.07 -0.86 -4.47
N LEU A 138 14.84 -0.59 -5.75
CA LEU A 138 13.56 -0.87 -6.41
C LEU A 138 13.25 -2.38 -6.40
N GLN A 139 14.22 -3.24 -6.66
CA GLN A 139 14.05 -4.69 -6.63
C GLN A 139 13.68 -5.18 -5.22
N GLU A 140 14.38 -4.69 -4.18
CA GLU A 140 14.09 -5.08 -2.80
C GLU A 140 12.71 -4.59 -2.35
N ASN A 141 12.34 -3.35 -2.68
CA ASN A 141 11.01 -2.81 -2.39
C ASN A 141 9.91 -3.61 -3.09
N ASN A 142 10.10 -3.98 -4.36
CA ASN A 142 9.16 -4.83 -5.09
C ASN A 142 9.03 -6.22 -4.44
N ARG A 143 10.13 -6.82 -4.01
CA ARG A 143 10.12 -8.12 -3.30
C ARG A 143 9.31 -8.02 -2.01
N GLN A 144 9.54 -6.99 -1.22
CA GLN A 144 8.83 -6.76 0.03
C GLN A 144 7.34 -6.55 -0.20
N LEU A 145 6.96 -5.70 -1.16
CA LEU A 145 5.55 -5.47 -1.53
C LEU A 145 4.83 -6.74 -1.95
N LEU A 146 5.49 -7.64 -2.68
CA LEU A 146 4.91 -8.94 -3.05
C LEU A 146 4.63 -9.82 -1.84
N LEU A 147 5.55 -9.85 -0.86
CA LEU A 147 5.38 -10.60 0.39
C LEU A 147 4.22 -10.04 1.23
N GLU A 148 4.17 -8.72 1.40
CA GLU A 148 3.09 -8.05 2.13
C GLU A 148 1.72 -8.27 1.46
N ARG A 149 1.66 -8.16 0.13
CA ARG A 149 0.44 -8.42 -0.65
C ARG A 149 -0.06 -9.85 -0.46
N LYS A 150 0.86 -10.82 -0.43
CA LYS A 150 0.51 -12.23 -0.19
C LYS A 150 -0.04 -12.41 1.23
N ALA A 151 0.65 -11.90 2.25
CA ALA A 151 0.21 -11.98 3.64
C ALA A 151 -1.17 -11.33 3.85
N LEU A 152 -1.40 -10.15 3.25
CA LEU A 152 -2.70 -9.48 3.30
C LEU A 152 -3.81 -10.31 2.62
N LYS A 153 -3.52 -10.93 1.49
CA LYS A 153 -4.47 -11.80 0.78
C LYS A 153 -4.86 -13.01 1.65
N ASP A 154 -3.88 -13.65 2.28
CA ASP A 154 -4.09 -14.81 3.14
C ASP A 154 -4.89 -14.43 4.40
N ALA A 155 -4.56 -13.29 5.04
CA ALA A 155 -5.33 -12.76 6.16
C ALA A 155 -6.78 -12.42 5.79
N ASN A 156 -7.02 -11.81 4.62
CA ASN A 156 -8.37 -11.53 4.12
C ASN A 156 -9.17 -12.82 3.84
N ALA A 157 -8.51 -13.86 3.32
CA ALA A 157 -9.15 -15.16 3.10
C ALA A 157 -9.57 -15.79 4.44
N ALA A 158 -8.69 -15.79 5.43
CA ALA A 158 -8.99 -16.28 6.78
C ALA A 158 -10.14 -15.50 7.44
N LEU A 159 -10.12 -14.17 7.33
CA LEU A 159 -11.19 -13.31 7.87
C LEU A 159 -12.55 -13.63 7.24
N ARG A 160 -12.61 -13.86 5.93
CA ARG A 160 -13.85 -14.26 5.24
C ARG A 160 -14.42 -15.58 5.79
N VAL A 161 -13.56 -16.57 6.05
CA VAL A 161 -13.97 -17.84 6.65
C VAL A 161 -14.55 -17.63 8.06
N VAL A 162 -13.88 -16.81 8.88
CA VAL A 162 -14.38 -16.49 10.24
C VAL A 162 -15.73 -15.78 10.18
N LEU A 163 -15.88 -14.79 9.29
CA LEU A 163 -17.16 -14.09 9.12
C LEU A 163 -18.28 -15.02 8.67
N SER A 164 -18.02 -15.92 7.73
CA SER A 164 -19.00 -16.94 7.30
C SER A 164 -19.41 -17.85 8.46
N ASN A 165 -18.45 -18.32 9.26
CA ASN A 165 -18.74 -19.16 10.43
C ASN A 165 -19.60 -18.44 11.47
N ILE A 166 -19.31 -17.14 11.72
CA ILE A 166 -20.09 -16.30 12.62
C ILE A 166 -21.54 -16.14 12.11
N GLU A 167 -21.72 -15.93 10.81
CA GLU A 167 -23.05 -15.82 10.19
C GLU A 167 -23.83 -17.14 10.32
N ASP A 168 -23.19 -18.27 10.09
CA ASP A 168 -23.80 -19.60 10.21
C ASP A 168 -24.14 -19.93 11.67
N GLU A 169 -23.27 -19.59 12.61
CA GLU A 169 -23.54 -19.78 14.04
C GLU A 169 -24.68 -18.88 14.52
N LYS A 170 -24.70 -17.62 14.12
CA LYS A 170 -25.80 -16.69 14.38
C LYS A 170 -27.12 -17.25 13.87
N LYS A 171 -27.15 -17.79 12.65
CA LYS A 171 -28.35 -18.41 12.08
C LYS A 171 -28.83 -19.59 12.91
N ARG A 172 -27.91 -20.50 13.31
CA ARG A 172 -28.24 -21.64 14.19
C ARG A 172 -28.81 -21.22 15.55
N ILE A 173 -28.23 -20.18 16.16
CA ILE A 173 -28.75 -19.64 17.42
C ILE A 173 -30.18 -19.13 17.24
N TYR A 174 -30.46 -18.39 16.17
CA TYR A 174 -31.81 -17.89 15.87
C TYR A 174 -32.81 -19.03 15.62
N GLU A 175 -32.43 -20.03 14.85
CA GLU A 175 -33.31 -21.21 14.59
C GLU A 175 -33.65 -21.97 15.88
N ASN A 176 -32.64 -22.21 16.71
CA ASN A 176 -32.85 -22.87 18.01
C ASN A 176 -33.72 -22.03 18.95
N PHE A 177 -33.52 -20.73 18.99
CA PHE A 177 -34.31 -19.81 19.81
C PHE A 177 -35.77 -19.77 19.35
N HIS A 178 -36.01 -19.69 18.06
CA HIS A 178 -37.34 -19.73 17.45
C HIS A 178 -38.06 -21.04 17.78
N LEU A 179 -37.40 -22.18 17.59
CA LEU A 179 -37.95 -23.49 17.89
C LEU A 179 -38.29 -23.65 19.39
N ASN A 180 -37.49 -23.12 20.29
CA ASN A 180 -37.77 -23.17 21.73
C ASN A 180 -38.99 -22.32 22.09
N ILE A 181 -39.15 -21.15 21.52
CA ILE A 181 -40.36 -20.33 21.78
C ILE A 181 -41.57 -20.99 21.19
N GLU A 182 -41.54 -21.47 19.97
CA GLU A 182 -42.69 -22.06 19.29
C GLU A 182 -43.12 -23.40 19.92
N LYS A 183 -42.16 -24.26 20.28
CA LYS A 183 -42.47 -25.61 20.78
C LYS A 183 -42.64 -25.70 22.31
N VAL A 184 -42.02 -24.77 23.06
CA VAL A 184 -42.04 -24.83 24.53
C VAL A 184 -42.85 -23.68 25.13
N VAL A 185 -42.58 -22.43 24.75
CA VAL A 185 -43.17 -21.27 25.42
C VAL A 185 -44.61 -21.03 24.95
N MET A 186 -44.87 -21.09 23.65
CA MET A 186 -46.20 -20.82 23.07
C MET A 186 -47.27 -21.81 23.54
N PRO A 187 -47.06 -23.14 23.65
CA PRO A 187 -48.03 -24.08 24.22
C PRO A 187 -48.36 -23.78 25.66
N VAL A 188 -47.40 -23.36 26.49
CA VAL A 188 -47.64 -22.97 27.89
C VAL A 188 -48.54 -21.73 27.97
N ILE A 189 -48.26 -20.72 27.12
CA ILE A 189 -49.08 -19.50 27.02
C ILE A 189 -50.51 -19.86 26.61
N HIS A 190 -50.70 -20.74 25.61
CA HIS A 190 -52.01 -21.20 25.17
C HIS A 190 -52.76 -21.96 26.27
N ALA A 191 -52.06 -22.79 27.05
CA ALA A 191 -52.67 -23.54 28.17
C ALA A 191 -53.09 -22.64 29.32
N LEU A 192 -52.40 -21.53 29.57
CA LEU A 192 -52.72 -20.56 30.63
C LEU A 192 -53.84 -19.58 30.24
N THR A 193 -54.02 -19.29 28.96
CA THR A 193 -54.96 -18.27 28.44
C THR A 193 -56.42 -18.51 28.87
N PRO A 194 -57.00 -19.75 28.90
CA PRO A 194 -58.38 -19.99 29.27
C PRO A 194 -58.70 -19.70 30.73
N GLY A 195 -57.70 -19.70 31.63
CA GLY A 195 -57.88 -19.52 33.09
C GLY A 195 -57.67 -18.05 33.56
N ILE A 196 -57.47 -17.12 32.68
CA ILE A 196 -57.07 -15.74 33.02
C ILE A 196 -58.28 -14.82 33.04
N GLU A 197 -58.40 -13.99 34.10
CA GLU A 197 -59.45 -12.95 34.25
C GLU A 197 -59.41 -12.01 33.02
N LYS A 198 -60.62 -11.59 32.60
CA LYS A 198 -60.76 -10.64 31.44
C LYS A 198 -59.91 -9.36 31.55
N SER A 199 -59.69 -8.90 32.80
CA SER A 199 -58.81 -7.75 33.08
C SER A 199 -57.34 -7.97 32.71
N LYS A 200 -56.85 -9.21 32.72
CA LYS A 200 -55.44 -9.61 32.45
C LYS A 200 -55.24 -10.14 31.04
N GLN A 201 -56.30 -10.39 30.28
CA GLN A 201 -56.25 -10.95 28.93
C GLN A 201 -55.43 -10.08 27.98
N LYS A 202 -55.60 -8.78 28.11
CA LYS A 202 -54.81 -7.80 27.30
C LYS A 202 -53.31 -7.93 27.51
N TYR A 203 -52.85 -8.28 28.72
CA TYR A 203 -51.40 -8.50 28.97
C TYR A 203 -50.92 -9.80 28.37
N MET A 204 -51.74 -10.83 28.31
CA MET A 204 -51.42 -12.10 27.68
C MET A 204 -51.32 -11.96 26.16
N ASP A 205 -52.22 -11.23 25.53
CA ASP A 205 -52.18 -10.94 24.11
C ASP A 205 -50.91 -10.11 23.76
N MET A 206 -50.60 -9.15 24.63
CA MET A 206 -49.37 -8.35 24.47
C MET A 206 -48.11 -9.22 24.63
N LEU A 207 -48.06 -10.15 25.59
CA LEU A 207 -46.96 -11.09 25.79
C LEU A 207 -46.75 -11.98 24.54
N LYS A 208 -47.87 -12.53 24.01
CA LYS A 208 -47.89 -13.35 22.80
C LYS A 208 -47.33 -12.58 21.61
N THR A 209 -47.83 -11.38 21.36
CA THR A 209 -47.39 -10.51 20.28
C THR A 209 -45.90 -10.18 20.41
N ASN A 210 -45.43 -9.86 21.62
CA ASN A 210 -44.01 -9.57 21.85
C ASN A 210 -43.11 -10.79 21.59
N LEU A 211 -43.54 -11.99 21.98
CA LEU A 211 -42.79 -13.22 21.70
C LEU A 211 -42.76 -13.56 20.20
N GLU A 212 -43.86 -13.40 19.51
CA GLU A 212 -43.98 -13.57 18.08
C GLU A 212 -43.08 -12.54 17.32
N GLU A 213 -43.02 -11.30 17.81
CA GLU A 213 -42.12 -10.27 17.26
C GLU A 213 -40.65 -10.59 17.49
N ILE A 214 -40.28 -11.05 18.70
CA ILE A 214 -38.88 -11.42 19.01
C ILE A 214 -38.41 -12.59 18.16
N THR A 215 -39.30 -13.54 17.83
CA THR A 215 -39.01 -14.72 17.03
C THR A 215 -39.14 -14.48 15.53
N SER A 216 -39.74 -13.39 15.12
CA SER A 216 -39.91 -13.08 13.73
C SER A 216 -38.54 -12.87 13.03
N PRO A 217 -38.27 -13.51 11.88
CA PRO A 217 -37.09 -13.24 11.05
C PRO A 217 -36.98 -11.79 10.64
N PHE A 218 -38.02 -11.00 10.82
CA PHE A 218 -38.13 -9.60 10.53
C PHE A 218 -37.29 -8.70 11.45
N THR A 219 -37.17 -9.00 12.75
CA THR A 219 -36.34 -8.20 13.67
C THR A 219 -34.86 -8.28 13.30
N SER A 220 -34.38 -9.41 12.82
CA SER A 220 -32.99 -9.55 12.31
C SER A 220 -32.74 -8.79 11.00
N ARG A 221 -33.79 -8.60 10.16
CA ARG A 221 -33.70 -7.82 8.91
C ARG A 221 -33.76 -6.31 9.13
N ILE A 222 -34.55 -5.86 10.07
CA ILE A 222 -34.57 -4.46 10.52
C ILE A 222 -33.18 -4.08 11.07
N PHE A 223 -32.54 -4.94 11.86
CA PHE A 223 -31.18 -4.71 12.36
C PHE A 223 -30.14 -4.54 11.24
N ASN A 224 -30.24 -5.28 10.16
CA ASN A 224 -29.32 -5.18 9.04
C ASN A 224 -29.57 -3.91 8.17
N HIS A 225 -30.81 -3.48 8.00
CA HIS A 225 -31.15 -2.25 7.27
C HIS A 225 -30.91 -0.97 8.07
N TYR A 226 -30.98 -1.07 9.42
CA TYR A 226 -30.84 0.06 10.34
C TYR A 226 -29.56 0.03 11.18
N ARG A 227 -28.45 -0.44 10.62
CA ARG A 227 -27.11 -0.41 11.29
C ARG A 227 -26.74 0.97 11.87
N THR A 228 -27.44 2.01 11.47
CA THR A 228 -27.22 3.39 11.91
C THR A 228 -28.13 3.81 13.07
N LEU A 229 -29.18 3.02 13.39
CA LEU A 229 -30.09 3.33 14.48
C LEU A 229 -29.57 2.81 15.81
N THR A 230 -29.79 3.58 16.88
CA THR A 230 -29.53 3.11 18.24
C THR A 230 -30.61 2.12 18.68
N PRO A 231 -30.35 1.24 19.69
CA PRO A 231 -31.36 0.33 20.22
C PRO A 231 -32.66 1.02 20.61
N THR A 232 -32.59 2.20 21.24
CA THR A 232 -33.76 3.02 21.59
C THR A 232 -34.52 3.50 20.35
N GLU A 233 -33.85 3.88 19.27
CA GLU A 233 -34.50 4.28 18.03
C GLU A 233 -35.18 3.10 17.34
N VAL A 234 -34.57 1.91 17.40
CA VAL A 234 -35.18 0.67 16.89
C VAL A 234 -36.47 0.34 17.62
N ASP A 235 -36.48 0.40 18.96
CA ASP A 235 -37.67 0.19 19.76
C ASP A 235 -38.80 1.18 19.40
N ILE A 236 -38.44 2.47 19.22
CA ILE A 236 -39.41 3.49 18.82
C ILE A 236 -39.92 3.22 17.39
N CYS A 237 -39.09 2.77 16.46
CA CYS A 237 -39.53 2.35 15.12
C CYS A 237 -40.56 1.22 15.20
N ASN A 238 -40.33 0.20 16.01
CA ASN A 238 -41.26 -0.90 16.20
C ASN A 238 -42.60 -0.42 16.73
N MET A 239 -42.61 0.47 17.75
CA MET A 239 -43.86 1.05 18.29
C MET A 239 -44.59 1.90 17.23
N ILE A 240 -43.89 2.70 16.44
CA ILE A 240 -44.50 3.50 15.34
C ILE A 240 -45.10 2.60 14.28
N ARG A 241 -44.41 1.51 13.91
CA ARG A 241 -44.88 0.54 12.91
C ARG A 241 -46.15 -0.17 13.37
N ASN A 242 -46.25 -0.48 14.67
CA ASN A 242 -47.46 -1.05 15.30
C ASN A 242 -48.60 -0.03 15.50
N GLY A 243 -48.48 1.16 14.90
CA GLY A 243 -49.51 2.16 14.87
C GLY A 243 -49.60 3.06 16.10
N LEU A 244 -48.68 2.96 17.06
CA LEU A 244 -48.71 3.79 18.26
C LEU A 244 -48.39 5.24 17.91
N ARG A 245 -49.20 6.15 18.48
CA ARG A 245 -49.01 7.61 18.33
C ARG A 245 -47.94 8.14 19.29
N THR A 246 -47.36 9.29 18.98
CA THR A 246 -46.29 9.94 19.79
C THR A 246 -46.63 10.04 21.28
N LYS A 247 -47.89 10.37 21.63
CA LYS A 247 -48.36 10.46 23.03
C LYS A 247 -48.41 9.09 23.74
N GLU A 248 -48.77 8.03 23.02
CA GLU A 248 -48.83 6.67 23.54
C GLU A 248 -47.44 6.10 23.81
N ILE A 249 -46.51 6.31 22.86
CA ILE A 249 -45.10 5.92 23.00
C ILE A 249 -44.46 6.68 24.18
N ALA A 250 -44.75 7.97 24.31
CA ALA A 250 -44.26 8.79 25.41
C ALA A 250 -44.70 8.25 26.80
N ARG A 251 -45.97 7.85 26.92
CA ARG A 251 -46.50 7.22 28.14
C ARG A 251 -45.87 5.87 28.45
N LEU A 252 -45.72 4.99 27.43
CA LEU A 252 -45.11 3.68 27.59
C LEU A 252 -43.66 3.73 28.03
N ARG A 253 -42.93 4.73 27.56
CA ARG A 253 -41.51 4.93 27.90
C ARG A 253 -41.24 5.91 29.03
N SER A 254 -42.30 6.44 29.65
CA SER A 254 -42.18 7.44 30.73
C SER A 254 -41.31 8.66 30.37
N VAL A 255 -41.43 9.15 29.12
CA VAL A 255 -40.74 10.33 28.62
C VAL A 255 -41.71 11.37 28.08
N SER A 256 -41.21 12.59 27.76
CA SER A 256 -42.08 13.63 27.19
C SER A 256 -42.43 13.33 25.72
N PRO A 257 -43.62 13.77 25.23
CA PRO A 257 -43.94 13.68 23.79
C PRO A 257 -42.94 14.40 22.90
N ALA A 258 -42.32 15.48 23.39
CA ALA A 258 -41.27 16.22 22.67
C ALA A 258 -40.02 15.34 22.48
N THR A 259 -39.64 14.52 23.45
CA THR A 259 -38.54 13.57 23.35
C THR A 259 -38.78 12.54 22.23
N ILE A 260 -39.98 11.98 22.15
CA ILE A 260 -40.37 11.04 21.11
C ILE A 260 -40.38 11.73 19.73
N SER A 261 -40.85 12.96 19.63
CA SER A 261 -40.83 13.74 18.39
C SER A 261 -39.40 13.94 17.90
N ARG A 262 -38.44 14.24 18.80
CA ARG A 262 -37.01 14.36 18.46
C ARG A 262 -36.43 13.02 17.98
N HIS A 263 -36.79 11.91 18.61
CA HIS A 263 -36.36 10.60 18.12
C HIS A 263 -36.92 10.29 16.73
N ARG A 264 -38.19 10.57 16.45
CA ARG A 264 -38.78 10.42 15.12
C ARG A 264 -38.04 11.24 14.04
N GLU A 265 -37.62 12.43 14.38
CA GLU A 265 -36.83 13.29 13.47
C GLU A 265 -35.43 12.71 13.22
N HIS A 266 -34.73 12.24 14.28
CA HIS A 266 -33.43 11.57 14.14
C HIS A 266 -33.53 10.28 13.31
N ILE A 267 -34.59 9.47 13.53
CA ILE A 267 -34.88 8.28 12.74
C ILE A 267 -35.05 8.65 11.27
N ARG A 268 -35.91 9.64 10.94
CA ARG A 268 -36.09 10.12 9.57
C ARG A 268 -34.79 10.53 8.91
N ARG A 269 -33.91 11.25 9.64
CA ARG A 269 -32.60 11.67 9.15
C ARG A 269 -31.67 10.48 8.87
N LYS A 270 -31.62 9.52 9.80
CA LYS A 270 -30.79 8.32 9.66
C LYS A 270 -31.27 7.37 8.56
N LEU A 271 -32.59 7.30 8.33
CA LEU A 271 -33.22 6.57 7.25
C LEU A 271 -33.18 7.31 5.90
N LYS A 272 -32.57 8.52 5.86
CA LYS A 272 -32.45 9.38 4.68
C LYS A 272 -33.79 9.81 4.05
N ILE A 273 -34.88 9.84 4.84
CA ILE A 273 -36.22 10.28 4.43
C ILE A 273 -36.63 11.62 5.07
N ALA A 274 -35.67 12.39 5.58
CA ALA A 274 -35.96 13.65 6.28
C ALA A 274 -36.60 14.70 5.38
N ASN A 275 -36.26 14.72 4.10
CA ASN A 275 -36.75 15.69 3.11
C ASN A 275 -37.90 15.14 2.22
N GLU A 276 -38.37 13.92 2.48
CA GLU A 276 -39.44 13.30 1.69
C GLU A 276 -40.79 13.47 2.43
N GLN A 277 -41.86 13.75 1.68
CA GLN A 277 -43.22 13.86 2.22
C GLN A 277 -43.83 12.47 2.55
N ILE A 278 -42.99 11.51 2.95
CA ILE A 278 -43.42 10.15 3.25
C ILE A 278 -43.76 10.07 4.75
N ASN A 279 -44.92 9.48 5.06
CA ASN A 279 -45.29 9.19 6.45
C ASN A 279 -44.37 8.09 7.00
N LEU A 280 -43.71 8.36 8.13
CA LEU A 280 -42.78 7.42 8.75
C LEU A 280 -43.44 6.07 9.09
N THR A 281 -44.71 6.06 9.51
CA THR A 281 -45.45 4.83 9.79
C THR A 281 -45.64 4.00 8.52
N THR A 282 -46.09 4.63 7.42
CA THR A 282 -46.29 3.97 6.13
C THR A 282 -44.95 3.48 5.56
N TYR A 283 -43.88 4.25 5.69
CA TYR A 283 -42.54 3.84 5.29
C TYR A 283 -42.06 2.60 6.05
N LEU A 284 -42.20 2.59 7.38
CA LEU A 284 -41.83 1.46 8.20
C LEU A 284 -42.69 0.21 7.95
N GLN A 285 -43.95 0.38 7.54
CA GLN A 285 -44.87 -0.70 7.17
C GLN A 285 -44.61 -1.22 5.72
N SER A 286 -44.13 -0.37 4.81
CA SER A 286 -43.85 -0.73 3.41
C SER A 286 -42.51 -1.45 3.24
N LEU A 287 -41.67 -1.48 4.25
CA LEU A 287 -40.41 -2.22 4.19
C LEU A 287 -40.70 -3.72 4.05
N PRO A 288 -40.29 -4.36 2.93
CA PRO A 288 -40.74 -5.69 2.58
C PRO A 288 -40.30 -6.74 3.58
N ALA A 289 -41.22 -7.68 3.85
CA ALA A 289 -40.97 -8.94 4.52
C ALA A 289 -40.34 -10.01 3.59
N GLN A 290 -39.87 -9.63 2.39
CA GLN A 290 -39.32 -10.51 1.34
C GLN A 290 -38.02 -9.95 0.81
N ASP A 291 -37.06 -10.68 0.50
CA ASP A 291 -36.47 -11.75 -0.17
C ASP A 291 -34.95 -11.77 0.05
N THR A 292 -34.45 -12.82 0.60
CA THR A 292 -33.03 -13.17 0.55
C THR A 292 -32.79 -14.07 -0.64
N THR A 293 -32.75 -13.49 -1.84
CA THR A 293 -32.00 -14.05 -2.98
C THR A 293 -31.80 -12.94 -4.01
N SER A 294 -30.57 -12.63 -4.23
CA SER A 294 -30.04 -11.75 -5.28
C SER A 294 -29.35 -10.50 -4.72
N THR A 295 -28.07 -10.55 -4.64
CA THR A 295 -27.11 -9.70 -5.34
C THR A 295 -25.71 -9.90 -4.75
N TYR A 296 -25.06 -11.00 -5.14
CA TYR A 296 -23.61 -11.04 -5.28
C TYR A 296 -23.29 -11.53 -6.68
N ASN A 297 -23.61 -10.69 -7.66
CA ASN A 297 -23.00 -10.78 -8.99
C ASN A 297 -22.73 -9.35 -9.45
N GLY A 298 -21.46 -9.06 -9.61
CA GLY A 298 -21.07 -7.88 -10.39
C GLY A 298 -20.00 -7.02 -9.74
N VAL A 299 -18.74 -7.49 -9.69
CA VAL A 299 -17.60 -6.71 -10.17
C VAL A 299 -16.62 -7.71 -10.79
N ARG A 300 -16.73 -7.89 -12.10
CA ARG A 300 -15.62 -8.25 -13.00
C ARG A 300 -15.12 -6.94 -13.58
N SER A 301 -13.89 -6.67 -13.40
CA SER A 301 -12.86 -6.21 -14.37
C SER A 301 -11.65 -5.73 -13.59
#